data_0bc2c484341daf1e24d66d65b2249de4
#
_entry.id   0bc2c484341daf1e24d66d65b2249de4
#
_cell.length_a   1.000
_cell.length_b   1.000
_cell.length_c   1.000
_cell.angle_alpha   90.00
_cell.angle_beta   90.00
_cell.angle_gamma   90.00
#
_symmetry.space_group_name_H-M   'P 1'
#
loop_
_entity.id
_entity.type
_entity.pdbx_description
1 polymer ?
#
loop_
_entity_poly.entity_id
_entity_poly.type
_entity_poly.pdbx_seq_one_letter_code
_entity_poly.pdbx_strand_id
1 'polypeptide(L)'
;MSEKMLKFVEIGQQNPPKRKTDSRKEDFNEIYKEFIHEGAKEQSSRCSQCGVPFCQVHCPLSNNIPDWLKLTAEGRLEEAYNLSQSTNNMPEVCGRICPQDRLCEGNCVIEQSGHGTVTIGSVEKFITDNAWDKGWVKPIKVERELTQSIGIIGSGPAGMACAEQLRKKGYQITIYDRYDRAGGLLIY
;
A
#
# COMPACT_ATOMS: atom_id res chain seq x y z
N MET A 1 -14.90 -10.27 -18.80
CA MET A 1 -13.96 -11.42 -18.76
C MET A 1 -12.88 -11.04 -17.74
N SER A 2 -12.62 -11.89 -16.75
CA SER A 2 -11.50 -11.65 -15.83
C SER A 2 -10.20 -11.59 -16.63
N GLU A 3 -9.41 -10.56 -16.46
CA GLU A 3 -8.09 -10.50 -17.10
C GLU A 3 -7.25 -11.68 -16.62
N LYS A 4 -6.61 -12.38 -17.57
CA LYS A 4 -5.69 -13.45 -17.21
C LYS A 4 -4.48 -12.84 -16.51
N MET A 5 -4.11 -13.37 -15.38
CA MET A 5 -2.83 -13.12 -14.72
C MET A 5 -1.68 -13.70 -15.57
N LEU A 6 -0.44 -13.58 -15.12
CA LEU A 6 0.76 -14.11 -15.81
C LEU A 6 1.14 -13.37 -17.10
N LYS A 7 0.71 -12.13 -17.25
CA LYS A 7 1.02 -11.33 -18.46
C LYS A 7 2.44 -10.77 -18.53
N PHE A 8 3.30 -11.10 -17.60
CA PHE A 8 4.67 -10.54 -17.55
C PHE A 8 5.54 -10.85 -18.76
N VAL A 9 5.20 -11.88 -19.53
CA VAL A 9 5.89 -12.24 -20.79
C VAL A 9 5.45 -11.30 -21.94
N GLU A 10 4.20 -10.84 -21.89
CA GLU A 10 3.59 -10.02 -22.93
C GLU A 10 3.68 -8.53 -22.64
N ILE A 11 3.60 -8.17 -21.37
CA ILE A 11 3.57 -6.78 -20.88
C ILE A 11 4.85 -6.52 -20.10
N GLY A 12 5.64 -5.54 -20.53
CA GLY A 12 6.82 -5.08 -19.82
C GLY A 12 6.47 -4.32 -18.53
N GLN A 13 7.45 -4.23 -17.62
CA GLN A 13 7.32 -3.40 -16.43
C GLN A 13 7.18 -1.92 -16.79
N GLN A 14 6.19 -1.26 -16.22
CA GLN A 14 5.96 0.17 -16.39
C GLN A 14 5.65 0.82 -15.04
N ASN A 15 6.33 1.93 -14.77
CA ASN A 15 6.02 2.81 -13.65
C ASN A 15 5.12 3.96 -14.11
N PRO A 16 4.38 4.59 -13.20
CA PRO A 16 3.71 5.85 -13.51
C PRO A 16 4.70 6.86 -14.11
N PRO A 17 4.30 7.65 -15.11
CA PRO A 17 5.21 8.60 -15.72
C PRO A 17 5.63 9.69 -14.72
N LYS A 18 6.88 10.11 -14.78
CA LYS A 18 7.36 11.22 -13.94
C LYS A 18 6.85 12.56 -14.48
N ARG A 19 6.59 13.51 -13.59
CA ARG A 19 6.33 14.91 -13.93
C ARG A 19 7.57 15.50 -14.61
N LYS A 20 7.36 16.50 -15.47
CA LYS A 20 8.47 17.21 -16.14
C LYS A 20 9.43 17.80 -15.10
N THR A 21 10.72 17.76 -15.38
CA THR A 21 11.77 18.23 -14.47
C THR A 21 11.56 19.68 -14.03
N ASP A 22 11.18 20.57 -14.96
CA ASP A 22 10.98 21.97 -14.63
C ASP A 22 9.80 22.17 -13.68
N SER A 23 8.67 21.45 -13.88
CA SER A 23 7.56 21.52 -12.94
C SER A 23 7.91 20.98 -11.54
N ARG A 24 8.84 20.02 -11.44
CA ARG A 24 9.27 19.46 -10.16
C ARG A 24 10.21 20.37 -9.35
N LYS A 25 10.78 21.39 -9.98
CA LYS A 25 11.61 22.39 -9.31
C LYS A 25 10.80 23.48 -8.63
N GLU A 26 9.56 23.67 -9.07
CA GLU A 26 8.69 24.77 -8.64
C GLU A 26 7.83 24.42 -7.41
N ASP A 27 7.74 23.13 -7.06
CA ASP A 27 6.88 22.68 -5.96
C ASP A 27 7.44 21.42 -5.25
N PHE A 28 6.80 21.03 -4.13
CA PHE A 28 7.09 19.81 -3.38
C PHE A 28 6.06 18.70 -3.59
N ASN A 29 5.30 18.77 -4.69
CA ASN A 29 4.33 17.73 -5.03
C ASN A 29 5.03 16.44 -5.46
N GLU A 30 4.29 15.34 -5.48
CA GLU A 30 4.81 14.02 -5.87
C GLU A 30 5.50 14.05 -7.23
N ILE A 31 6.60 13.31 -7.35
CA ILE A 31 7.42 13.23 -8.57
C ILE A 31 6.66 12.49 -9.69
N TYR A 32 5.95 11.43 -9.32
CA TYR A 32 5.18 10.64 -10.28
C TYR A 32 3.78 11.20 -10.45
N LYS A 33 3.27 11.11 -11.68
CA LYS A 33 1.86 11.33 -11.97
C LYS A 33 1.03 10.18 -11.41
N GLU A 34 -0.27 10.36 -11.39
CA GLU A 34 -1.20 9.30 -11.05
C GLU A 34 -1.04 8.10 -12.00
N PHE A 35 -1.19 6.92 -11.44
CA PHE A 35 -1.27 5.70 -12.23
C PHE A 35 -2.67 5.65 -12.82
N ILE A 36 -2.78 5.65 -14.15
CA ILE A 36 -4.09 5.50 -14.81
C ILE A 36 -4.65 4.11 -14.53
N HIS A 37 -5.97 4.01 -14.49
CA HIS A 37 -6.68 2.79 -14.08
C HIS A 37 -6.26 1.57 -14.91
N GLU A 38 -6.19 1.71 -16.22
CA GLU A 38 -5.75 0.66 -17.15
C GLU A 38 -4.31 0.23 -16.88
N GLY A 39 -3.42 1.18 -16.66
CA GLY A 39 -2.01 0.89 -16.35
C GLY A 39 -1.86 0.11 -15.04
N ALA A 40 -2.62 0.45 -14.00
CA ALA A 40 -2.61 -0.30 -12.75
C ALA A 40 -3.12 -1.74 -12.93
N LYS A 41 -4.18 -1.93 -13.71
CA LYS A 41 -4.70 -3.26 -14.06
C LYS A 41 -3.68 -4.08 -14.86
N GLU A 42 -3.09 -3.50 -15.89
CA GLU A 42 -2.08 -4.16 -16.72
C GLU A 42 -0.86 -4.58 -15.89
N GLN A 43 -0.31 -3.67 -15.08
CA GLN A 43 0.83 -3.98 -14.25
C GLN A 43 0.50 -5.02 -13.17
N SER A 44 -0.69 -4.99 -12.60
CA SER A 44 -1.17 -6.02 -11.67
C SER A 44 -1.30 -7.39 -12.33
N SER A 45 -1.77 -7.44 -13.59
CA SER A 45 -1.94 -8.68 -14.35
C SER A 45 -0.62 -9.40 -14.67
N ARG A 46 0.50 -8.72 -14.55
CA ARG A 46 1.84 -9.31 -14.69
C ARG A 46 2.16 -10.33 -13.60
N CYS A 47 1.49 -10.23 -12.43
CA CYS A 47 1.75 -11.12 -11.30
C CYS A 47 1.56 -12.59 -11.67
N SER A 48 2.53 -13.44 -11.32
CA SER A 48 2.50 -14.88 -11.59
C SER A 48 1.68 -15.69 -10.59
N GLN A 49 1.10 -15.06 -9.57
CA GLN A 49 0.27 -15.74 -8.55
C GLN A 49 1.01 -16.95 -7.94
N CYS A 50 2.21 -16.72 -7.43
CA CYS A 50 3.12 -17.76 -6.94
C CYS A 50 2.49 -18.54 -5.76
N GLY A 51 2.65 -19.87 -5.74
CA GLY A 51 2.26 -20.71 -4.60
C GLY A 51 3.09 -20.41 -3.35
N VAL A 52 4.35 -19.95 -3.51
CA VAL A 52 5.16 -19.35 -2.45
C VAL A 52 5.48 -17.92 -2.84
N PRO A 53 4.71 -16.94 -2.35
CA PRO A 53 4.85 -15.54 -2.78
C PRO A 53 6.02 -14.86 -2.06
N PHE A 54 7.20 -14.85 -2.65
CA PHE A 54 8.39 -14.22 -2.06
C PHE A 54 8.19 -12.73 -1.77
N CYS A 55 7.39 -12.01 -2.58
CA CYS A 55 7.01 -10.63 -2.29
C CYS A 55 6.31 -10.48 -0.93
N GLN A 56 5.43 -11.41 -0.57
CA GLN A 56 4.76 -11.44 0.73
C GLN A 56 5.73 -11.87 1.84
N VAL A 57 6.55 -12.89 1.58
CA VAL A 57 7.53 -13.40 2.57
C VAL A 57 8.55 -12.32 2.97
N HIS A 58 8.97 -11.49 2.01
CA HIS A 58 9.93 -10.42 2.27
C HIS A 58 9.26 -9.08 2.68
N CYS A 59 7.94 -9.03 2.72
CA CYS A 59 7.23 -7.89 3.30
C CYS A 59 7.24 -8.01 4.83
N PRO A 60 7.76 -7.00 5.58
CA PRO A 60 7.77 -7.05 7.05
C PRO A 60 6.38 -7.20 7.68
N LEU A 61 5.33 -6.83 6.95
CA LEU A 61 3.93 -6.95 7.37
C LEU A 61 3.28 -8.23 6.84
N SER A 62 4.01 -9.06 6.09
CA SER A 62 3.46 -10.26 5.40
C SER A 62 2.20 -9.95 4.61
N ASN A 63 2.17 -8.78 3.95
CA ASN A 63 1.00 -8.29 3.24
C ASN A 63 0.63 -9.21 2.07
N ASN A 64 -0.65 -9.45 1.88
CA ASN A 64 -1.20 -10.41 0.92
C ASN A 64 -1.16 -9.89 -0.53
N ILE A 65 0.06 -9.57 -0.98
CA ILE A 65 0.35 -8.88 -2.24
C ILE A 65 -0.23 -9.57 -3.47
N PRO A 66 -0.07 -10.89 -3.68
CA PRO A 66 -0.60 -11.53 -4.89
C PRO A 66 -2.11 -11.40 -5.04
N ASP A 67 -2.84 -11.49 -3.93
CA ASP A 67 -4.30 -11.49 -3.98
C ASP A 67 -4.86 -10.09 -4.25
N TRP A 68 -4.34 -9.03 -3.62
CA TRP A 68 -4.81 -7.70 -3.98
C TRP A 68 -4.32 -7.23 -5.37
N LEU A 69 -3.18 -7.74 -5.89
CA LEU A 69 -2.81 -7.56 -7.29
C LEU A 69 -3.83 -8.21 -8.22
N LYS A 70 -4.28 -9.43 -7.92
CA LYS A 70 -5.33 -10.09 -8.68
C LYS A 70 -6.63 -9.31 -8.66
N LEU A 71 -7.07 -8.88 -7.49
CA LEU A 71 -8.28 -8.05 -7.36
C LEU A 71 -8.17 -6.75 -8.16
N THR A 72 -7.00 -6.12 -8.17
CA THR A 72 -6.75 -4.92 -8.97
C THR A 72 -6.83 -5.21 -10.47
N ALA A 73 -6.22 -6.28 -10.94
CA ALA A 73 -6.29 -6.71 -12.33
C ALA A 73 -7.74 -7.02 -12.76
N GLU A 74 -8.55 -7.54 -11.86
CA GLU A 74 -9.98 -7.79 -12.06
C GLU A 74 -10.86 -6.51 -11.95
N GLY A 75 -10.30 -5.37 -11.54
CA GLY A 75 -11.03 -4.12 -11.34
C GLY A 75 -11.83 -4.06 -10.03
N ARG A 76 -11.60 -4.96 -9.10
CA ARG A 76 -12.26 -5.07 -7.78
C ARG A 76 -11.47 -4.25 -6.75
N LEU A 77 -11.38 -2.95 -6.96
CA LEU A 77 -10.46 -2.08 -6.20
C LEU A 77 -10.83 -1.92 -4.73
N GLU A 78 -12.11 -1.88 -4.38
CA GLU A 78 -12.52 -1.79 -2.97
C GLU A 78 -12.13 -3.05 -2.19
N GLU A 79 -12.25 -4.20 -2.80
CA GLU A 79 -11.80 -5.46 -2.21
C GLU A 79 -10.28 -5.53 -2.11
N ALA A 80 -9.56 -5.04 -3.15
CA ALA A 80 -8.11 -4.93 -3.13
C ALA A 80 -7.64 -4.02 -1.98
N TYR A 81 -8.30 -2.88 -1.77
CA TYR A 81 -8.03 -1.97 -0.65
C TYR A 81 -8.24 -2.66 0.71
N ASN A 82 -9.40 -3.27 0.91
CA ASN A 82 -9.72 -3.96 2.16
C ASN A 82 -8.70 -5.07 2.47
N LEU A 83 -8.26 -5.80 1.46
CA LEU A 83 -7.27 -6.86 1.62
C LEU A 83 -5.87 -6.30 1.91
N SER A 84 -5.43 -5.26 1.21
CA SER A 84 -4.13 -4.63 1.47
C SER A 84 -4.07 -4.05 2.88
N GLN A 85 -5.16 -3.45 3.37
CA GLN A 85 -5.27 -2.87 4.70
C GLN A 85 -5.43 -3.92 5.82
N SER A 86 -5.70 -5.17 5.49
CA SER A 86 -5.90 -6.22 6.51
C SER A 86 -4.66 -6.45 7.40
N THR A 87 -3.47 -6.28 6.85
CA THR A 87 -2.19 -6.41 7.57
C THR A 87 -1.38 -5.12 7.59
N ASN A 88 -1.78 -4.09 6.84
CA ASN A 88 -1.04 -2.83 6.70
C ASN A 88 -1.92 -1.65 7.13
N ASN A 89 -1.51 -0.93 8.17
CA ASN A 89 -2.24 0.25 8.65
C ASN A 89 -2.04 1.50 7.79
N MET A 90 -0.98 1.54 6.96
CA MET A 90 -0.58 2.71 6.18
C MET A 90 -0.10 2.30 4.78
N PRO A 91 -0.96 1.69 3.95
CA PRO A 91 -0.57 1.28 2.61
C PRO A 91 -0.17 2.47 1.74
N GLU A 92 -0.73 3.67 1.97
CA GLU A 92 -0.35 4.91 1.31
C GLU A 92 1.11 5.31 1.57
N VAL A 93 1.63 5.01 2.76
CA VAL A 93 3.04 5.24 3.12
C VAL A 93 3.92 4.16 2.51
N CYS A 94 3.53 2.90 2.63
CA CYS A 94 4.29 1.77 2.09
C CYS A 94 4.45 1.88 0.57
N GLY A 95 3.40 2.22 -0.15
CA GLY A 95 3.44 2.41 -1.60
C GLY A 95 4.36 3.55 -2.07
N ARG A 96 4.74 4.47 -1.16
CA ARG A 96 5.57 5.64 -1.48
C ARG A 96 7.02 5.54 -1.01
N ILE A 97 7.27 4.99 0.19
CA ILE A 97 8.59 5.10 0.84
C ILE A 97 9.25 3.79 1.24
N CYS A 98 8.57 2.65 1.14
CA CYS A 98 9.23 1.36 1.36
C CYS A 98 10.40 1.17 0.37
N PRO A 99 11.52 0.59 0.79
CA PRO A 99 12.58 0.17 -0.12
C PRO A 99 12.17 -1.11 -0.86
N GLN A 100 11.22 -0.98 -1.79
CA GLN A 100 10.58 -2.09 -2.49
C GLN A 100 11.57 -2.94 -3.28
N ASP A 101 12.63 -2.31 -3.80
CA ASP A 101 13.76 -2.95 -4.48
C ASP A 101 14.53 -3.97 -3.61
N ARG A 102 14.44 -3.83 -2.29
CA ARG A 102 15.05 -4.74 -1.32
C ARG A 102 14.03 -5.67 -0.64
N LEU A 103 12.77 -5.38 -0.76
CA LEU A 103 11.66 -6.09 -0.14
C LEU A 103 10.82 -6.83 -1.19
N CYS A 104 9.57 -6.41 -1.38
CA CYS A 104 8.61 -7.11 -2.22
C CYS A 104 9.01 -7.17 -3.70
N GLU A 105 9.41 -6.05 -4.29
CA GLU A 105 9.74 -5.98 -5.72
C GLU A 105 11.06 -6.69 -6.02
N GLY A 106 12.12 -6.43 -5.26
CA GLY A 106 13.42 -7.07 -5.46
C GLY A 106 13.43 -8.59 -5.23
N ASN A 107 12.46 -9.11 -4.49
CA ASN A 107 12.29 -10.54 -4.26
C ASN A 107 11.15 -11.15 -5.10
N CYS A 108 10.64 -10.42 -6.07
CA CYS A 108 9.64 -10.94 -6.98
C CYS A 108 10.23 -12.04 -7.88
N VAL A 109 9.51 -13.15 -8.03
CA VAL A 109 9.95 -14.27 -8.90
C VAL A 109 10.15 -13.81 -10.36
N ILE A 110 9.33 -12.87 -10.82
CA ILE A 110 9.41 -12.32 -12.18
C ILE A 110 10.69 -11.49 -12.34
N GLU A 111 11.11 -10.73 -11.30
CA GLU A 111 12.40 -10.05 -11.28
C GLU A 111 13.55 -11.05 -11.39
N GLN A 112 13.51 -12.10 -10.60
CA GLN A 112 14.52 -13.17 -10.61
C GLN A 112 14.61 -13.88 -11.98
N SER A 113 13.54 -13.89 -12.74
CA SER A 113 13.50 -14.46 -14.10
C SER A 113 13.95 -13.48 -15.20
N GLY A 114 14.33 -12.27 -14.85
CA GLY A 114 14.82 -11.25 -15.79
C GLY A 114 13.74 -10.53 -16.60
N HIS A 115 12.47 -10.63 -16.22
CA HIS A 115 11.35 -9.96 -16.91
C HIS A 115 10.96 -8.62 -16.27
N GLY A 116 11.70 -8.15 -15.26
CA GLY A 116 11.31 -6.99 -14.45
C GLY A 116 10.15 -7.31 -13.51
N THR A 117 10.19 -6.74 -12.32
CA THR A 117 9.20 -7.00 -11.28
C THR A 117 7.79 -6.49 -11.65
N VAL A 118 6.79 -6.87 -10.88
CA VAL A 118 5.52 -6.12 -10.81
C VAL A 118 5.79 -4.81 -10.07
N THR A 119 5.23 -3.70 -10.53
CA THR A 119 5.32 -2.38 -9.87
C THR A 119 4.41 -2.34 -8.63
N ILE A 120 4.77 -3.14 -7.62
CA ILE A 120 3.94 -3.43 -6.45
C ILE A 120 3.62 -2.14 -5.68
N GLY A 121 4.64 -1.34 -5.37
CA GLY A 121 4.45 -0.11 -4.63
C GLY A 121 3.58 0.91 -5.36
N SER A 122 3.76 1.07 -6.67
CA SER A 122 2.92 1.99 -7.44
C SER A 122 1.46 1.54 -7.51
N VAL A 123 1.21 0.23 -7.54
CA VAL A 123 -0.16 -0.32 -7.50
C VAL A 123 -0.75 -0.16 -6.10
N GLU A 124 0.01 -0.42 -5.03
CA GLU A 124 -0.45 -0.19 -3.65
C GLU A 124 -0.85 1.28 -3.42
N LYS A 125 0.00 2.21 -3.87
CA LYS A 125 -0.32 3.65 -3.88
C LYS A 125 -1.62 3.92 -4.63
N PHE A 126 -1.77 3.41 -5.85
CA PHE A 126 -2.97 3.60 -6.67
C PHE A 126 -4.24 3.09 -5.98
N ILE A 127 -4.21 1.89 -5.38
CA ILE A 127 -5.35 1.33 -4.64
C ILE A 127 -5.76 2.28 -3.51
N THR A 128 -4.79 2.76 -2.75
CA THR A 128 -5.03 3.58 -1.56
C THR A 128 -5.53 4.99 -1.92
N ASP A 129 -4.92 5.62 -2.92
CA ASP A 129 -5.35 6.94 -3.39
C ASP A 129 -6.82 6.86 -3.89
N ASN A 130 -7.17 5.83 -4.66
CA ASN A 130 -8.57 5.59 -5.05
C ASN A 130 -9.49 5.35 -3.85
N ALA A 131 -9.02 4.68 -2.80
CA ALA A 131 -9.82 4.43 -1.61
C ALA A 131 -10.15 5.75 -0.87
N TRP A 132 -9.23 6.68 -0.80
CA TRP A 132 -9.46 8.02 -0.27
C TRP A 132 -10.46 8.80 -1.12
N ASP A 133 -10.24 8.89 -2.43
CA ASP A 133 -11.11 9.64 -3.36
C ASP A 133 -12.55 9.12 -3.37
N LYS A 134 -12.72 7.82 -3.29
CA LYS A 134 -14.04 7.18 -3.27
C LYS A 134 -14.65 7.09 -1.87
N GLY A 135 -13.97 7.57 -0.86
CA GLY A 135 -14.44 7.57 0.52
C GLY A 135 -14.62 6.16 1.11
N TRP A 136 -13.83 5.19 0.69
CA TRP A 136 -13.82 3.85 1.29
C TRP A 136 -13.09 3.82 2.63
N VAL A 137 -12.15 4.74 2.82
CA VAL A 137 -11.47 4.92 4.11
C VAL A 137 -12.47 5.43 5.13
N LYS A 138 -12.76 4.62 6.14
CA LYS A 138 -13.77 4.93 7.16
C LYS A 138 -13.14 5.01 8.55
N PRO A 139 -13.69 5.87 9.44
CA PRO A 139 -13.32 5.84 10.84
C PRO A 139 -13.52 4.44 11.44
N ILE A 140 -12.65 4.07 12.36
CA ILE A 140 -12.73 2.77 13.05
C ILE A 140 -14.05 2.70 13.83
N LYS A 141 -14.85 1.70 13.53
CA LYS A 141 -16.03 1.33 14.31
C LYS A 141 -15.69 0.12 15.16
N VAL A 142 -15.88 0.26 16.46
CA VAL A 142 -15.62 -0.80 17.43
C VAL A 142 -16.92 -1.51 17.75
N GLU A 143 -16.93 -2.83 17.63
CA GLU A 143 -18.13 -3.63 17.96
C GLU A 143 -18.43 -3.63 19.44
N ARG A 144 -17.37 -3.66 20.28
CA ARG A 144 -17.48 -3.66 21.74
C ARG A 144 -16.39 -2.82 22.37
N GLU A 145 -16.78 -1.83 23.14
CA GLU A 145 -15.86 -1.04 23.98
C GLU A 145 -15.39 -1.87 25.18
N LEU A 146 -14.08 -1.88 25.39
CA LEU A 146 -13.45 -2.43 26.59
C LEU A 146 -13.27 -1.34 27.65
N THR A 147 -13.22 -1.76 28.91
CA THR A 147 -13.03 -0.83 30.05
C THR A 147 -11.58 -0.41 30.21
N GLN A 148 -10.65 -1.16 29.64
CA GLN A 148 -9.22 -0.87 29.72
C GLN A 148 -8.85 0.29 28.80
N SER A 149 -8.01 1.18 29.32
CA SER A 149 -7.41 2.29 28.55
C SER A 149 -5.90 2.09 28.40
N ILE A 150 -5.38 2.49 27.25
CA ILE A 150 -3.95 2.39 26.91
C ILE A 150 -3.44 3.74 26.47
N GLY A 151 -2.35 4.20 27.10
CA GLY A 151 -1.60 5.38 26.70
C GLY A 151 -0.47 4.99 25.75
N ILE A 152 -0.35 5.69 24.61
CA ILE A 152 0.74 5.51 23.63
C ILE A 152 1.56 6.80 23.62
N ILE A 153 2.87 6.67 23.75
CA ILE A 153 3.79 7.82 23.69
C ILE A 153 4.40 7.89 22.29
N GLY A 154 4.10 8.97 21.60
CA GLY A 154 4.52 9.23 20.22
C GLY A 154 3.43 8.97 19.19
N SER A 155 3.16 9.96 18.33
CA SER A 155 2.17 9.91 17.25
C SER A 155 2.80 9.75 15.86
N GLY A 156 4.00 9.20 15.79
CA GLY A 156 4.61 8.77 14.53
C GLY A 156 3.96 7.50 13.97
N PRO A 157 4.41 7.00 12.80
CA PRO A 157 3.81 5.84 12.14
C PRO A 157 3.62 4.63 13.06
N ALA A 158 4.63 4.31 13.88
CA ALA A 158 4.56 3.17 14.80
C ALA A 158 3.47 3.35 15.87
N GLY A 159 3.40 4.54 16.48
CA GLY A 159 2.39 4.84 17.50
C GLY A 159 0.97 4.85 16.92
N MET A 160 0.80 5.44 15.74
CA MET A 160 -0.50 5.45 15.06
C MET A 160 -0.95 4.05 14.63
N ALA A 161 -0.06 3.22 14.09
CA ALA A 161 -0.36 1.84 13.73
C ALA A 161 -0.75 1.00 14.97
N CYS A 162 -0.01 1.16 16.07
CA CYS A 162 -0.34 0.52 17.34
C CYS A 162 -1.71 0.98 17.87
N ALA A 163 -1.98 2.27 17.82
CA ALA A 163 -3.26 2.85 18.25
C ALA A 163 -4.43 2.28 17.44
N GLU A 164 -4.29 2.20 16.14
CA GLU A 164 -5.32 1.65 15.25
C GLU A 164 -5.61 0.19 15.56
N GLN A 165 -4.59 -0.65 15.69
CA GLN A 165 -4.77 -2.07 15.96
C GLN A 165 -5.41 -2.33 17.34
N LEU A 166 -5.00 -1.57 18.35
CA LEU A 166 -5.60 -1.67 19.68
C LEU A 166 -7.03 -1.12 19.69
N ARG A 167 -7.28 -0.04 18.97
CA ARG A 167 -8.63 0.54 18.85
C ARG A 167 -9.58 -0.42 18.16
N LYS A 168 -9.17 -1.07 17.09
CA LYS A 168 -9.96 -2.13 16.42
C LYS A 168 -10.35 -3.27 17.35
N LYS A 169 -9.54 -3.53 18.38
CA LYS A 169 -9.84 -4.54 19.42
C LYS A 169 -10.73 -4.04 20.55
N GLY A 170 -11.11 -2.77 20.54
CA GLY A 170 -12.03 -2.18 21.51
C GLY A 170 -11.39 -1.43 22.67
N TYR A 171 -10.07 -1.34 22.75
CA TYR A 171 -9.42 -0.59 23.82
C TYR A 171 -9.65 0.92 23.65
N GLN A 172 -9.76 1.62 24.79
CA GLN A 172 -9.76 3.07 24.83
C GLN A 172 -8.31 3.55 24.65
N ILE A 173 -8.05 4.40 23.66
CA ILE A 173 -6.69 4.79 23.31
C ILE A 173 -6.50 6.29 23.50
N THR A 174 -5.40 6.66 24.15
CA THR A 174 -4.91 8.05 24.22
C THR A 174 -3.49 8.08 23.70
N ILE A 175 -3.23 8.92 22.69
CA ILE A 175 -1.87 9.14 22.17
C ILE A 175 -1.34 10.43 22.76
N TYR A 176 -0.14 10.39 23.33
CA TYR A 176 0.60 11.55 23.86
C TYR A 176 1.76 11.85 22.92
N ASP A 177 1.85 13.09 22.45
CA ASP A 177 2.97 13.55 21.64
C ASP A 177 3.50 14.88 22.18
N ARG A 178 4.78 15.14 21.95
CA ARG A 178 5.43 16.41 22.29
C ARG A 178 5.09 17.55 21.33
N TYR A 179 4.61 17.21 20.15
CA TYR A 179 4.26 18.14 19.09
C TYR A 179 2.75 18.34 19.01
N ASP A 180 2.33 19.40 18.34
CA ASP A 180 0.94 19.82 18.21
C ASP A 180 0.13 19.07 17.15
N ARG A 181 0.78 18.18 16.39
CA ARG A 181 0.12 17.38 15.35
C ARG A 181 0.74 15.99 15.21
N ALA A 182 -0.11 15.03 14.85
CA ALA A 182 0.29 13.66 14.60
C ALA A 182 1.03 13.51 13.26
N GLY A 183 1.85 12.47 13.15
CA GLY A 183 2.55 12.10 11.92
C GLY A 183 4.04 11.82 12.13
N GLY A 184 4.68 12.43 13.13
CA GLY A 184 6.11 12.26 13.36
C GLY A 184 6.91 12.59 12.10
N LEU A 185 7.80 11.69 11.66
CA LEU A 185 8.62 11.89 10.44
C LEU A 185 7.82 11.97 9.12
N LEU A 186 6.54 11.64 9.12
CA LEU A 186 5.71 11.79 7.92
C LEU A 186 5.38 13.25 7.58
N ILE A 187 5.62 14.17 8.50
CA ILE A 187 5.28 15.60 8.35
C ILE A 187 6.50 16.52 8.26
N TYR A 188 7.72 15.95 8.18
CA TYR A 188 8.98 16.71 8.08
C TYR A 188 9.71 16.46 6.77
#